data_014a99aadadf46551a2823d436f9f288
#
_entry.id   014a99aadadf46551a2823d436f9f288
#
_cell.length_a   1.000
_cell.length_b   1.000
_cell.length_c   1.000
_cell.angle_alpha   90.00
_cell.angle_beta   90.00
_cell.angle_gamma   90.00
#
_symmetry.space_group_name_H-M   'P 1'
#
loop_
_entity.id
_entity.type
_entity.pdbx_description
1 polymer ?
#
loop_
_entity_poly.entity_id
_entity_poly.type
_entity_poly.pdbx_seq_one_letter_code
_entity_poly.pdbx_strand_id
1 'polypeptide(L)'
;MRITFAQGLKKFKGPPGQTRIIDVREKDEFQEGHLPQAELYPLTSLVQSVQDGAFEKDQVLLVYCRSGARSGQACDYLRSQGYQQAYNIGGVLDYKDEFGPLEK
;
A
#
# COMPACT_ATOMS: atom_id res chain seq x y z
N MET A 1 -9.03 4.04 6.56
CA MET A 1 -10.01 2.94 6.47
C MET A 1 -9.29 1.63 6.20
N ARG A 2 -9.63 0.61 6.96
CA ARG A 2 -8.96 -0.69 6.84
C ARG A 2 -9.86 -1.70 6.12
N ILE A 3 -9.29 -2.44 5.17
CA ILE A 3 -9.96 -3.53 4.48
C ILE A 3 -9.06 -4.76 4.51
N THR A 4 -9.59 -5.91 4.16
CA THR A 4 -8.80 -7.15 4.12
C THR A 4 -7.99 -7.25 2.83
N PHE A 5 -7.00 -8.15 2.82
CA PHE A 5 -6.26 -8.46 1.58
C PHE A 5 -7.20 -8.94 0.48
N ALA A 6 -8.19 -9.77 0.83
CA ALA A 6 -9.15 -10.27 -0.16
C ALA A 6 -9.99 -9.14 -0.76
N GLN A 7 -10.43 -8.18 0.06
CA GLN A 7 -11.16 -7.01 -0.43
C GLN A 7 -10.26 -6.13 -1.30
N GLY A 8 -9.00 -5.97 -0.91
CA GLY A 8 -8.01 -5.25 -1.72
C GLY A 8 -7.78 -5.91 -3.05
N LEU A 9 -7.69 -7.24 -3.09
CA LEU A 9 -7.51 -7.98 -4.34
C LEU A 9 -8.64 -7.72 -5.32
N LYS A 10 -9.88 -7.65 -4.85
CA LYS A 10 -11.02 -7.33 -5.72
C LYS A 10 -10.86 -5.97 -6.36
N LYS A 11 -10.36 -4.97 -5.60
CA LYS A 11 -10.11 -3.63 -6.13
C LYS A 11 -8.95 -3.64 -7.12
N PHE A 12 -7.91 -4.45 -6.86
CA PHE A 12 -6.72 -4.54 -7.70
C PHE A 12 -7.03 -5.14 -9.08
N LYS A 13 -8.07 -5.93 -9.20
CA LYS A 13 -8.48 -6.54 -10.47
C LYS A 13 -9.21 -5.56 -11.40
N GLY A 14 -9.37 -4.30 -10.98
CA GLY A 14 -9.97 -3.27 -11.82
C GLY A 14 -9.04 -2.85 -12.97
N PRO A 15 -9.37 -1.75 -13.66
CA PRO A 15 -8.57 -1.30 -14.82
C PRO A 15 -7.10 -1.10 -14.44
N PRO A 16 -6.15 -1.49 -15.33
CA PRO A 16 -4.72 -1.32 -15.06
C PRO A 16 -4.38 0.15 -14.76
N GLY A 17 -3.50 0.36 -13.79
CA GLY A 17 -3.06 1.69 -13.39
C GLY A 17 -4.01 2.45 -12.47
N GLN A 18 -5.23 1.96 -12.29
CA GLN A 18 -6.19 2.58 -11.37
C GLN A 18 -5.93 2.20 -9.93
N THR A 19 -5.39 1.01 -9.69
CA THR A 19 -5.13 0.49 -8.35
C THR A 19 -3.67 0.13 -8.21
N ARG A 20 -3.04 0.61 -7.15
CA ARG A 20 -1.62 0.38 -6.87
C ARG A 20 -1.45 -0.21 -5.47
N ILE A 21 -0.46 -1.08 -5.32
CA ILE A 21 -0.11 -1.70 -4.03
C ILE A 21 1.13 -0.97 -3.52
N ILE A 22 1.04 -0.40 -2.32
CA ILE A 22 2.07 0.45 -1.75
C ILE A 22 2.59 -0.16 -0.45
N ASP A 23 3.89 -0.44 -0.42
CA ASP A 23 4.59 -0.92 0.77
C ASP A 23 5.25 0.28 1.45
N VAL A 24 4.85 0.56 2.70
CA VAL A 24 5.40 1.70 3.44
C VAL A 24 6.45 1.29 4.47
N ARG A 25 6.96 0.05 4.34
CA ARG A 25 8.08 -0.42 5.17
C ARG A 25 9.40 0.17 4.68
N GLU A 26 10.48 -0.15 5.36
CA GLU A 26 11.80 0.28 4.93
C GLU A 26 12.35 -0.64 3.83
N LYS A 27 13.40 -0.19 3.15
CA LYS A 27 13.98 -0.90 2.00
C LYS A 27 14.42 -2.30 2.33
N ASP A 28 15.06 -2.51 3.48
CA ASP A 28 15.54 -3.83 3.89
C ASP A 28 14.37 -4.80 4.13
N GLU A 29 13.28 -4.32 4.69
CA GLU A 29 12.07 -5.14 4.86
C GLU A 29 11.49 -5.53 3.51
N PHE A 30 11.42 -4.58 2.58
CA PHE A 30 10.92 -4.82 1.23
C PHE A 30 11.75 -5.89 0.52
N GLN A 31 13.06 -5.83 0.66
CA GLN A 31 13.97 -6.79 0.02
C GLN A 31 13.86 -8.19 0.60
N GLU A 32 13.44 -8.34 1.85
CA GLU A 32 13.22 -9.65 2.46
C GLU A 32 11.99 -10.37 1.90
N GLY A 33 11.05 -9.62 1.34
CA GLY A 33 9.86 -10.16 0.74
C GLY A 33 8.74 -9.12 0.72
N HIS A 34 8.06 -8.98 -0.40
CA HIS A 34 6.99 -8.00 -0.58
C HIS A 34 5.88 -8.60 -1.43
N LEU A 35 4.69 -8.02 -1.37
CA LEU A 35 3.57 -8.46 -2.18
C LEU A 35 3.90 -8.29 -3.67
N PRO A 36 3.39 -9.19 -4.54
CA PRO A 36 3.56 -9.03 -5.99
C PRO A 36 3.08 -7.64 -6.45
N GLN A 37 3.87 -7.01 -7.30
CA GLN A 37 3.60 -5.70 -7.88
C GLN A 37 3.59 -4.54 -6.87
N ALA A 38 4.04 -4.77 -5.64
CA ALA A 38 4.13 -3.71 -4.65
C ALA A 38 5.22 -2.70 -5.03
N GLU A 39 4.95 -1.43 -4.74
CA GLU A 39 5.88 -0.33 -4.93
C GLU A 39 6.32 0.15 -3.55
N LEU A 40 7.61 0.42 -3.40
CA LEU A 40 8.16 0.83 -2.11
C LEU A 40 8.09 2.35 -1.94
N TYR A 41 7.36 2.79 -0.93
CA TYR A 41 7.30 4.19 -0.51
C TYR A 41 7.35 4.24 1.01
N PRO A 42 8.56 4.20 1.61
CA PRO A 42 8.68 4.16 3.06
C PRO A 42 7.93 5.30 3.75
N LEU A 43 7.30 4.99 4.87
CA LEU A 43 6.55 5.99 5.64
C LEU A 43 7.41 7.20 5.97
N THR A 44 8.70 6.98 6.25
CA THR A 44 9.65 8.04 6.61
C THR A 44 9.87 9.07 5.50
N SER A 45 9.59 8.72 4.24
CA SER A 45 9.74 9.62 3.10
C SER A 45 8.44 9.83 2.33
N LEU A 46 7.31 9.38 2.89
CA LEU A 46 6.03 9.42 2.19
C LEU A 46 5.58 10.86 1.89
N VAL A 47 5.77 11.77 2.83
CA VAL A 47 5.40 13.18 2.63
C VAL A 47 6.11 13.74 1.40
N GLN A 48 7.41 13.48 1.29
CA GLN A 48 8.18 13.95 0.14
C GLN A 48 7.69 13.32 -1.16
N SER A 49 7.39 12.02 -1.14
CA SER A 49 6.89 11.31 -2.32
C SER A 49 5.55 11.89 -2.79
N VAL A 50 4.65 12.22 -1.87
CA VAL A 50 3.36 12.85 -2.19
C VAL A 50 3.59 14.22 -2.82
N GLN A 51 4.49 15.03 -2.23
CA GLN A 51 4.81 16.35 -2.76
C GLN A 51 5.44 16.29 -4.15
N ASP A 52 6.19 15.22 -4.42
CA ASP A 52 6.82 14.99 -5.73
C ASP A 52 5.86 14.44 -6.78
N GLY A 53 4.59 14.24 -6.43
CA GLY A 53 3.59 13.79 -7.38
C GLY A 53 3.56 12.28 -7.64
N ALA A 54 3.99 11.48 -6.68
CA ALA A 54 4.04 10.02 -6.85
C ALA A 54 2.67 9.39 -7.09
N PHE A 55 1.58 10.00 -6.58
CA PHE A 55 0.24 9.42 -6.65
C PHE A 55 -0.76 10.38 -7.27
N GLU A 56 -1.75 9.81 -7.96
CA GLU A 56 -2.90 10.55 -8.48
C GLU A 56 -4.08 10.40 -7.50
N LYS A 57 -4.88 11.45 -7.34
CA LYS A 57 -5.94 11.46 -6.32
C LYS A 57 -7.11 10.54 -6.64
N ASP A 58 -7.27 10.15 -7.89
CA ASP A 58 -8.32 9.23 -8.32
C ASP A 58 -7.90 7.77 -8.31
N GLN A 59 -6.65 7.48 -7.97
CA GLN A 59 -6.16 6.11 -7.88
C GLN A 59 -6.60 5.45 -6.57
N VAL A 60 -6.79 4.13 -6.63
CA VAL A 60 -6.97 3.31 -5.43
C VAL A 60 -5.60 2.89 -4.94
N LEU A 61 -5.28 3.24 -3.70
CA LEU A 61 -3.99 2.94 -3.09
C LEU A 61 -4.20 1.91 -1.98
N LEU A 62 -3.67 0.70 -2.21
CA LEU A 62 -3.75 -0.39 -1.24
C LEU A 62 -2.43 -0.41 -0.48
N VAL A 63 -2.45 0.05 0.75
CA VAL A 63 -1.26 0.34 1.54
C VAL A 63 -1.08 -0.71 2.62
N TYR A 64 0.13 -1.26 2.75
CA TYR A 64 0.42 -2.26 3.77
C TYR A 64 1.81 -2.01 4.38
N CYS A 65 2.04 -2.64 5.53
CA CYS A 65 3.34 -2.65 6.18
C CYS A 65 3.58 -4.02 6.81
N ARG A 66 4.27 -4.10 7.94
CA ARG A 66 4.51 -5.37 8.60
C ARG A 66 3.28 -5.84 9.39
N SER A 67 2.68 -4.96 10.19
CA SER A 67 1.57 -5.29 11.08
C SER A 67 0.29 -4.50 10.82
N GLY A 68 0.34 -3.48 9.97
CA GLY A 68 -0.78 -2.58 9.69
C GLY A 68 -0.70 -1.23 10.41
N ALA A 69 0.24 -1.03 11.33
CA ALA A 69 0.35 0.22 12.08
C ALA A 69 0.88 1.38 11.23
N ARG A 70 2.01 1.18 10.56
CA ARG A 70 2.60 2.21 9.69
C ARG A 70 1.68 2.50 8.50
N SER A 71 1.06 1.48 7.93
CA SER A 71 0.13 1.66 6.81
C SER A 71 -1.13 2.41 7.24
N GLY A 72 -1.57 2.24 8.49
CA GLY A 72 -2.65 3.05 9.04
C GLY A 72 -2.29 4.52 9.08
N GLN A 73 -1.10 4.85 9.57
CA GLN A 73 -0.60 6.23 9.58
C GLN A 73 -0.48 6.80 8.17
N ALA A 74 0.03 5.99 7.24
CA ALA A 74 0.17 6.40 5.84
C ALA A 74 -1.18 6.73 5.23
N CYS A 75 -2.19 5.89 5.44
CA CYS A 75 -3.53 6.12 4.91
C CYS A 75 -4.18 7.36 5.50
N ASP A 76 -4.02 7.59 6.81
CA ASP A 76 -4.54 8.80 7.45
C ASP A 76 -3.92 10.04 6.81
N TYR A 77 -2.62 10.04 6.59
CA TYR A 77 -1.94 11.15 5.93
C TYR A 77 -2.45 11.34 4.50
N LEU A 78 -2.50 10.25 3.72
CA LEU A 78 -2.93 10.31 2.33
C LEU A 78 -4.36 10.86 2.22
N ARG A 79 -5.27 10.39 3.06
CA ARG A 79 -6.64 10.88 3.06
C ARG A 79 -6.72 12.35 3.43
N SER A 80 -5.88 12.81 4.37
CA SER A 80 -5.82 14.22 4.74
C SER A 80 -5.35 15.11 3.59
N GLN A 81 -4.60 14.54 2.64
CA GLN A 81 -4.10 15.24 1.46
C GLN A 81 -5.00 15.08 0.24
N GLY A 82 -6.19 14.48 0.40
CA GLY A 82 -7.18 14.38 -0.67
C GLY A 82 -7.19 13.05 -1.42
N TYR A 83 -6.38 12.07 -1.01
CA TYR A 83 -6.36 10.73 -1.61
C TYR A 83 -7.44 9.88 -0.95
N GLN A 84 -8.68 10.02 -1.40
CA GLN A 84 -9.85 9.44 -0.74
C GLN A 84 -9.92 7.93 -0.81
N GLN A 85 -9.20 7.30 -1.72
CA GLN A 85 -9.22 5.86 -1.90
C GLN A 85 -7.91 5.20 -1.43
N ALA A 86 -7.35 5.69 -0.34
CA ALA A 86 -6.22 5.06 0.33
C ALA A 86 -6.77 4.11 1.41
N TYR A 87 -6.47 2.81 1.26
CA TYR A 87 -6.96 1.76 2.15
C TYR A 87 -5.81 1.02 2.80
N ASN A 88 -5.88 0.84 4.11
CA ASN A 88 -4.95 0.00 4.85
C ASN A 88 -5.38 -1.46 4.68
N ILE A 89 -4.60 -2.26 3.95
CA ILE A 89 -4.92 -3.67 3.77
C ILE A 89 -4.23 -4.58 4.79
N GLY A 90 -3.50 -4.00 5.75
CA GLY A 90 -2.95 -4.76 6.86
C GLY A 90 -1.44 -4.90 6.79
N GLY A 91 -0.94 -6.02 7.26
CA GLY A 91 0.48 -6.29 7.31
C GLY A 91 0.85 -7.66 6.81
N VAL A 92 2.10 -7.81 6.36
CA VAL A 92 2.58 -9.09 5.81
C VAL A 92 2.51 -10.23 6.83
N LEU A 93 2.44 -9.92 8.13
CA LEU A 93 2.30 -10.95 9.16
C LEU A 93 0.98 -11.73 9.02
N ASP A 94 -0.05 -11.10 8.47
CA ASP A 94 -1.36 -11.72 8.27
C ASP A 94 -1.60 -12.11 6.80
N TYR A 95 -0.61 -11.91 5.95
CA TYR A 95 -0.75 -12.17 4.52
C TYR A 95 -0.75 -13.68 4.24
N LYS A 96 -1.70 -14.14 3.44
CA LYS A 96 -1.87 -15.56 3.09
C LYS A 96 -1.86 -15.75 1.58
N ASP A 97 -0.95 -15.02 0.92
CA ASP A 97 -0.72 -15.13 -0.53
C ASP A 97 -1.95 -14.81 -1.38
N GLU A 98 -2.83 -13.91 -0.87
CA GLU A 98 -4.03 -13.51 -1.61
C GLU A 98 -3.69 -12.92 -2.99
N PHE A 99 -2.55 -12.21 -3.10
CA PHE A 99 -2.06 -11.65 -4.36
C PHE A 99 -1.00 -12.54 -5.03
N GLY A 100 -0.73 -13.72 -4.46
CA GLY A 100 0.34 -14.61 -4.88
C GLY A 100 1.48 -14.65 -3.87
N PRO A 101 2.49 -15.53 -4.08
CA PRO A 101 3.63 -15.63 -3.15
C PRO A 101 4.41 -14.32 -3.07
N LEU A 102 5.02 -14.06 -1.91
CA LEU A 102 5.89 -12.90 -1.76
C LEU A 102 7.06 -12.95 -2.75
N GLU A 103 7.42 -11.79 -3.27
CA GLU A 103 8.57 -11.62 -4.16
C GLU A 103 9.76 -11.06 -3.38
N LYS A 104 10.95 -11.27 -3.90
CA LYS A 104 12.18 -10.74 -3.30
C LYS A 104 13.00 -9.93 -4.28
#